data_7b31cb6d30e0edf918f48e595afb74ee
#
_entry.id   7b31cb6d30e0edf918f48e595afb74ee
#
_cell.length_a   1.000
_cell.length_b   1.000
_cell.length_c   1.000
_cell.angle_alpha   90.00
_cell.angle_beta   90.00
_cell.angle_gamma   90.00
#
_symmetry.space_group_name_H-M   'P 1'
#
loop_
_entity.id
_entity.type
_entity.pdbx_description
1 polymer ?
#
loop_
_entity_poly.entity_id
_entity_poly.type
_entity_poly.pdbx_seq_one_letter_code
_entity_poly.pdbx_strand_id
1 'polypeptide(L)'
;MRIFRYLLTFSLSFAFVFAAGCSDPKPDYSEFYKPQLGDEPEEPVNPGLEDNQLKVMSFNVRYSSGDDGANSWDNRKKAVPAMFADQQPTVLGVQEARLDQKTYMDENCAGYKSVGVGRTDGQNAGEFMAIYYLADAVKLEKWGTFWLSDTPDVPSVGWDASTYRTATWALFTHYKSGRKFFYVNTHIDHVGQVAAQKSMELI
;
A
#
# COMPACT_ATOMS: atom_id res chain seq x y z
N MET A 1 28.33 -55.49 20.90
CA MET A 1 27.11 -54.87 20.46
C MET A 1 27.43 -53.37 20.28
N ARG A 2 27.70 -52.93 19.04
CA ARG A 2 28.14 -51.56 18.69
C ARG A 2 26.93 -50.76 18.21
N ILE A 3 26.58 -49.70 18.94
CA ILE A 3 25.51 -48.75 18.54
C ILE A 3 26.17 -47.64 17.77
N PHE A 4 25.84 -47.53 16.47
CA PHE A 4 26.22 -46.43 15.60
C PHE A 4 25.29 -45.24 15.86
N ARG A 5 25.87 -44.13 16.34
CA ARG A 5 25.22 -42.82 16.39
C ARG A 5 25.47 -42.12 15.07
N TYR A 6 24.40 -41.88 14.28
CA TYR A 6 24.45 -40.97 13.17
C TYR A 6 24.28 -39.52 13.66
N LEU A 7 25.34 -38.72 13.54
CA LEU A 7 25.24 -37.28 13.63
C LEU A 7 24.79 -36.79 12.27
N LEU A 8 23.56 -36.25 12.19
CA LEU A 8 23.11 -35.44 11.07
C LEU A 8 23.61 -34.01 11.29
N THR A 9 24.64 -33.60 10.56
CA THR A 9 25.04 -32.20 10.46
C THR A 9 24.17 -31.51 9.42
N PHE A 10 23.22 -30.67 9.88
CA PHE A 10 22.52 -29.73 9.01
C PHE A 10 23.45 -28.56 8.70
N SER A 11 24.00 -28.55 7.49
CA SER A 11 24.70 -27.39 6.95
C SER A 11 23.67 -26.40 6.43
N LEU A 12 23.45 -25.31 7.18
CA LEU A 12 22.63 -24.18 6.76
C LEU A 12 23.49 -23.30 5.85
N SER A 13 23.41 -23.53 4.55
CA SER A 13 24.05 -22.65 3.56
C SER A 13 23.23 -21.38 3.43
N PHE A 14 23.63 -20.30 4.12
CA PHE A 14 23.14 -18.96 3.85
C PHE A 14 23.72 -18.51 2.49
N ALA A 15 22.92 -18.55 1.44
CA ALA A 15 23.24 -17.88 0.20
C ALA A 15 23.06 -16.37 0.42
N PHE A 16 24.15 -15.64 0.60
CA PHE A 16 24.18 -14.19 0.45
C PHE A 16 23.94 -13.86 -1.01
N VAL A 17 22.70 -13.47 -1.35
CA VAL A 17 22.43 -12.82 -2.62
C VAL A 17 22.93 -11.38 -2.47
N PHE A 18 24.12 -11.11 -2.95
CA PHE A 18 24.56 -9.74 -3.24
C PHE A 18 23.60 -9.18 -4.30
N ALA A 19 22.76 -8.22 -3.91
CA ALA A 19 22.04 -7.39 -4.86
C ALA A 19 23.08 -6.55 -5.63
N ALA A 20 23.56 -7.09 -6.75
CA ALA A 20 24.20 -6.27 -7.77
C ALA A 20 23.18 -5.20 -8.19
N GLY A 21 23.63 -3.95 -8.28
CA GLY A 21 22.79 -2.80 -8.53
C GLY A 21 21.87 -3.01 -9.73
N CYS A 22 20.64 -2.53 -9.60
CA CYS A 22 19.59 -2.58 -10.60
C CYS A 22 20.03 -1.95 -11.92
N SER A 23 20.56 -2.77 -12.81
CA SER A 23 20.78 -2.47 -14.24
C SER A 23 19.88 -3.30 -15.14
N ASP A 24 19.01 -4.14 -14.58
CA ASP A 24 18.05 -4.88 -15.38
C ASP A 24 16.98 -3.91 -15.91
N PRO A 25 16.63 -3.99 -17.21
CA PRO A 25 15.53 -3.21 -17.74
C PRO A 25 14.28 -3.54 -16.96
N LYS A 26 13.64 -2.51 -16.40
CA LYS A 26 12.39 -2.68 -15.66
C LYS A 26 11.40 -3.39 -16.58
N PRO A 27 10.67 -4.41 -16.08
CA PRO A 27 9.71 -5.13 -16.88
C PRO A 27 8.66 -4.15 -17.43
N ASP A 28 8.37 -4.26 -18.71
CA ASP A 28 7.29 -3.52 -19.36
C ASP A 28 5.97 -4.22 -19.04
N TYR A 29 5.17 -3.59 -18.21
CA TYR A 29 3.84 -4.09 -17.83
C TYR A 29 2.73 -3.67 -18.79
N SER A 30 3.05 -2.97 -19.90
CA SER A 30 2.05 -2.48 -20.85
C SER A 30 1.22 -3.62 -21.49
N GLU A 31 1.77 -4.83 -21.59
CA GLU A 31 1.04 -5.99 -22.10
C GLU A 31 -0.04 -6.53 -21.14
N PHE A 32 0.13 -6.30 -19.84
CA PHE A 32 -0.86 -6.74 -18.84
C PHE A 32 -2.11 -5.83 -18.81
N TYR A 33 -2.02 -4.65 -19.42
CA TYR A 33 -3.08 -3.65 -19.44
C TYR A 33 -3.66 -3.41 -20.85
N LYS A 34 -3.39 -4.31 -21.80
CA LYS A 34 -4.12 -4.28 -23.09
C LYS A 34 -5.55 -4.72 -22.82
N PRO A 35 -6.57 -3.83 -22.92
CA PRO A 35 -7.94 -4.30 -22.97
C PRO A 35 -8.03 -5.27 -24.14
N GLN A 36 -8.46 -6.48 -23.92
CA GLN A 36 -8.81 -7.39 -25.02
C GLN A 36 -10.02 -6.76 -25.72
N LEU A 37 -9.75 -6.10 -26.86
CA LEU A 37 -10.77 -5.54 -27.73
C LEU A 37 -11.51 -6.73 -28.37
N GLY A 38 -12.64 -7.13 -27.79
CA GLY A 38 -13.44 -8.19 -28.36
C GLY A 38 -14.61 -8.67 -27.54
N ASP A 39 -14.54 -8.60 -26.24
CA ASP A 39 -15.65 -8.99 -25.38
C ASP A 39 -16.22 -7.74 -24.71
N GLU A 40 -17.53 -7.54 -24.82
CA GLU A 40 -18.20 -6.63 -23.90
C GLU A 40 -17.79 -7.05 -22.49
N PRO A 41 -17.41 -6.10 -21.61
CA PRO A 41 -17.05 -6.45 -20.25
C PRO A 41 -18.24 -7.18 -19.65
N GLU A 42 -18.10 -8.49 -19.40
CA GLU A 42 -19.00 -9.15 -18.48
C GLU A 42 -19.01 -8.29 -17.24
N GLU A 43 -20.19 -7.87 -16.78
CA GLU A 43 -20.37 -7.16 -15.52
C GLU A 43 -19.47 -7.88 -14.49
N PRO A 44 -18.54 -7.20 -13.81
CA PRO A 44 -17.60 -7.87 -12.92
C PRO A 44 -18.45 -8.68 -11.94
N VAL A 45 -18.41 -9.99 -12.08
CA VAL A 45 -19.01 -10.91 -11.11
C VAL A 45 -18.11 -10.84 -9.89
N ASN A 46 -18.22 -9.74 -9.17
CA ASN A 46 -17.77 -9.68 -7.80
C ASN A 46 -18.75 -10.62 -7.06
N PRO A 47 -18.36 -11.84 -6.65
CA PRO A 47 -19.22 -12.66 -5.82
C PRO A 47 -19.50 -11.80 -4.60
N GLY A 48 -20.74 -11.28 -4.50
CA GLY A 48 -21.09 -10.27 -3.53
C GLY A 48 -20.56 -10.68 -2.17
N LEU A 49 -19.76 -9.80 -1.56
CA LEU A 49 -19.23 -10.07 -0.23
C LEU A 49 -20.39 -10.40 0.70
N GLU A 50 -20.26 -11.46 1.48
CA GLU A 50 -21.22 -11.76 2.56
C GLU A 50 -21.28 -10.56 3.52
N ASP A 51 -22.37 -10.40 4.23
CA ASP A 51 -22.65 -9.24 5.08
C ASP A 51 -21.59 -8.98 6.18
N ASN A 52 -20.71 -9.94 6.43
CA ASN A 52 -19.62 -9.87 7.41
C ASN A 52 -18.21 -9.85 6.80
N GLN A 53 -18.08 -9.80 5.48
CA GLN A 53 -16.82 -9.82 4.77
C GLN A 53 -16.37 -8.41 4.37
N LEU A 54 -15.05 -8.22 4.35
CA LEU A 54 -14.38 -7.01 3.86
C LEU A 54 -13.35 -7.43 2.80
N LYS A 55 -13.33 -6.74 1.67
CA LYS A 55 -12.21 -6.85 0.73
C LYS A 55 -11.18 -5.78 1.06
N VAL A 56 -10.01 -6.22 1.48
CA VAL A 56 -8.91 -5.34 1.90
C VAL A 56 -7.77 -5.43 0.88
N MET A 57 -7.21 -4.28 0.49
CA MET A 57 -6.12 -4.22 -0.47
C MET A 57 -4.98 -3.34 0.04
N SER A 58 -3.76 -3.64 -0.37
CA SER A 58 -2.57 -2.78 -0.23
C SER A 58 -1.97 -2.54 -1.61
N PHE A 59 -1.68 -1.27 -1.94
CA PHE A 59 -1.25 -0.88 -3.28
C PHE A 59 -0.18 0.22 -3.24
N ASN A 60 1.06 -0.16 -3.50
CA ASN A 60 2.11 0.81 -3.77
C ASN A 60 1.94 1.35 -5.20
N VAL A 61 1.56 2.63 -5.32
CA VAL A 61 1.32 3.23 -6.64
C VAL A 61 2.59 3.65 -7.35
N ARG A 62 3.75 3.54 -6.73
CA ARG A 62 5.01 4.09 -7.22
C ARG A 62 4.91 5.59 -7.50
N TYR A 63 5.71 6.42 -6.83
CA TYR A 63 5.63 7.89 -6.92
C TYR A 63 5.80 8.41 -8.36
N SER A 64 5.15 9.55 -8.65
CA SER A 64 5.02 10.09 -10.01
C SER A 64 6.32 10.61 -10.62
N SER A 65 7.26 11.09 -9.80
CA SER A 65 8.52 11.70 -10.26
C SER A 65 9.66 10.70 -10.49
N GLY A 66 9.38 9.39 -10.48
CA GLY A 66 10.36 8.36 -10.84
C GLY A 66 10.68 8.39 -12.33
N ASP A 67 11.94 8.14 -12.67
CA ASP A 67 12.32 7.87 -14.07
C ASP A 67 11.99 6.41 -14.41
N ASP A 68 10.72 6.18 -14.73
CA ASP A 68 10.16 4.85 -14.97
C ASP A 68 9.88 4.57 -16.47
N GLY A 69 10.35 5.45 -17.38
CA GLY A 69 10.25 5.26 -18.82
C GLY A 69 8.80 4.99 -19.28
N ALA A 70 8.58 3.86 -19.95
CA ALA A 70 7.25 3.43 -20.42
C ALA A 70 6.24 3.24 -19.27
N ASN A 71 6.72 2.97 -18.05
CA ASN A 71 5.90 2.80 -16.85
C ASN A 71 5.75 4.10 -16.03
N SER A 72 6.03 5.26 -16.62
CA SER A 72 5.80 6.55 -15.97
C SER A 72 4.35 6.71 -15.49
N TRP A 73 4.15 7.57 -14.50
CA TRP A 73 2.80 7.82 -13.98
C TRP A 73 1.80 8.19 -15.07
N ASP A 74 2.20 9.06 -16.00
CA ASP A 74 1.31 9.50 -17.10
C ASP A 74 0.84 8.34 -17.98
N ASN A 75 1.67 7.33 -18.19
CA ASN A 75 1.32 6.17 -19.00
C ASN A 75 0.42 5.17 -18.25
N ARG A 76 0.59 5.02 -16.93
CA ARG A 76 -0.12 4.00 -16.14
C ARG A 76 -1.30 4.52 -15.31
N LYS A 77 -1.45 5.85 -15.15
CA LYS A 77 -2.47 6.44 -14.26
C LYS A 77 -3.89 5.99 -14.56
N LYS A 78 -4.23 5.74 -15.85
CA LYS A 78 -5.57 5.28 -16.24
C LYS A 78 -5.90 3.85 -15.75
N ALA A 79 -4.89 3.02 -15.52
CA ALA A 79 -5.09 1.68 -15.00
C ALA A 79 -5.53 1.68 -13.52
N VAL A 80 -5.24 2.75 -12.78
CA VAL A 80 -5.58 2.83 -11.35
C VAL A 80 -7.09 2.88 -11.12
N PRO A 81 -7.87 3.83 -11.72
CA PRO A 81 -9.33 3.80 -11.58
C PRO A 81 -9.96 2.51 -12.12
N ALA A 82 -9.42 1.95 -13.20
CA ALA A 82 -9.89 0.68 -13.74
C ALA A 82 -9.72 -0.46 -12.73
N MET A 83 -8.58 -0.53 -12.04
CA MET A 83 -8.34 -1.50 -10.97
C MET A 83 -9.30 -1.28 -9.78
N PHE A 84 -9.57 -0.03 -9.38
CA PHE A 84 -10.56 0.26 -8.33
C PHE A 84 -11.95 -0.23 -8.72
N ALA A 85 -12.37 0.01 -9.97
CA ALA A 85 -13.66 -0.41 -10.49
C ALA A 85 -13.80 -1.94 -10.59
N ASP A 86 -12.72 -2.62 -11.04
CA ASP A 86 -12.67 -4.08 -11.18
C ASP A 86 -12.61 -4.77 -9.80
N GLN A 87 -11.69 -4.35 -8.96
CA GLN A 87 -11.42 -5.01 -7.69
C GLN A 87 -12.40 -4.62 -6.58
N GLN A 88 -12.98 -3.44 -6.61
CA GLN A 88 -13.93 -2.92 -5.63
C GLN A 88 -13.54 -3.20 -4.17
N PRO A 89 -12.32 -2.87 -3.71
CA PRO A 89 -11.94 -3.10 -2.33
C PRO A 89 -12.81 -2.26 -1.39
N THR A 90 -13.24 -2.85 -0.28
CA THR A 90 -13.95 -2.11 0.78
C THR A 90 -13.07 -1.02 1.38
N VAL A 91 -11.79 -1.37 1.62
CA VAL A 91 -10.74 -0.44 2.06
C VAL A 91 -9.41 -0.78 1.38
N LEU A 92 -8.64 0.25 1.07
CA LEU A 92 -7.38 0.14 0.34
C LEU A 92 -6.34 1.08 0.95
N GLY A 93 -5.18 0.55 1.33
CA GLY A 93 -4.00 1.35 1.71
C GLY A 93 -3.13 1.62 0.48
N VAL A 94 -2.85 2.89 0.23
CA VAL A 94 -1.99 3.35 -0.87
C VAL A 94 -0.67 3.86 -0.31
N GLN A 95 0.45 3.45 -0.90
CA GLN A 95 1.79 3.92 -0.55
C GLN A 95 2.42 4.65 -1.74
N GLU A 96 3.39 5.51 -1.47
CA GLU A 96 4.16 6.32 -2.42
C GLU A 96 3.34 7.36 -3.22
N ALA A 97 2.04 7.51 -2.98
CA ALA A 97 1.27 8.51 -3.70
C ALA A 97 1.76 9.92 -3.37
N ARG A 98 2.09 10.71 -4.39
CA ARG A 98 2.30 12.13 -4.28
C ARG A 98 0.98 12.89 -4.44
N LEU A 99 0.99 14.21 -4.18
CA LEU A 99 -0.23 15.02 -4.24
C LEU A 99 -0.93 14.94 -5.60
N ASP A 100 -0.18 15.01 -6.70
CA ASP A 100 -0.70 14.89 -8.06
C ASP A 100 -1.39 13.54 -8.30
N GLN A 101 -0.80 12.46 -7.80
CA GLN A 101 -1.36 11.10 -7.90
C GLN A 101 -2.61 10.96 -7.04
N LYS A 102 -2.53 11.46 -5.78
CA LYS A 102 -3.69 11.44 -4.88
C LYS A 102 -4.85 12.23 -5.45
N THR A 103 -4.59 13.45 -5.96
CA THR A 103 -5.61 14.28 -6.61
C THR A 103 -6.25 13.54 -7.79
N TYR A 104 -5.42 12.95 -8.68
CA TYR A 104 -5.92 12.17 -9.80
C TYR A 104 -6.82 11.00 -9.36
N MET A 105 -6.41 10.25 -8.33
CA MET A 105 -7.20 9.14 -7.80
C MET A 105 -8.50 9.63 -7.14
N ASP A 106 -8.45 10.71 -6.36
CA ASP A 106 -9.65 11.30 -5.72
C ASP A 106 -10.70 11.73 -6.76
N GLU A 107 -10.25 12.22 -7.91
CA GLU A 107 -11.12 12.67 -9.00
C GLU A 107 -11.65 11.52 -9.87
N ASN A 108 -10.91 10.42 -10.02
CA ASN A 108 -11.19 9.39 -11.01
C ASN A 108 -11.63 8.04 -10.44
N CYS A 109 -11.41 7.77 -9.13
CA CYS A 109 -11.86 6.52 -8.50
C CYS A 109 -13.28 6.70 -7.95
N ALA A 110 -14.28 6.54 -8.80
CA ALA A 110 -15.68 6.75 -8.46
C ALA A 110 -16.13 5.88 -7.28
N GLY A 111 -16.94 6.46 -6.38
CA GLY A 111 -17.46 5.78 -5.19
C GLY A 111 -16.50 5.73 -4.00
N TYR A 112 -15.22 6.08 -4.20
CA TYR A 112 -14.22 6.10 -3.15
C TYR A 112 -14.03 7.49 -2.54
N LYS A 113 -13.72 7.49 -1.24
CA LYS A 113 -13.19 8.65 -0.51
C LYS A 113 -11.84 8.28 0.06
N SER A 114 -11.04 9.28 0.40
CA SER A 114 -9.70 9.05 0.96
C SER A 114 -9.43 9.90 2.19
N VAL A 115 -8.50 9.40 3.03
CA VAL A 115 -7.89 10.13 4.14
C VAL A 115 -6.39 9.91 4.15
N GLY A 116 -5.67 10.83 4.78
CA GLY A 116 -4.21 10.82 4.89
C GLY A 116 -3.62 12.17 4.55
N VAL A 117 -2.40 12.41 4.99
CA VAL A 117 -1.64 13.65 4.78
C VAL A 117 -0.27 13.34 4.19
N GLY A 118 0.35 14.34 3.61
CA GLY A 118 1.73 14.26 3.13
C GLY A 118 2.71 14.10 4.29
N ARG A 119 3.60 13.11 4.18
CA ARG A 119 4.50 12.71 5.28
C ARG A 119 5.52 13.78 5.68
N THR A 120 5.82 14.77 4.80
CA THR A 120 6.88 15.75 5.06
C THR A 120 6.40 16.93 5.89
N ASP A 121 5.16 17.36 5.74
CA ASP A 121 4.63 18.57 6.39
C ASP A 121 3.32 18.34 7.16
N GLY A 122 2.77 17.13 7.07
CA GLY A 122 1.47 16.81 7.65
C GLY A 122 0.30 17.44 6.89
N GLN A 123 0.53 17.89 5.66
CA GLN A 123 -0.48 18.50 4.79
C GLN A 123 -0.39 17.88 3.38
N ASN A 124 0.38 18.48 2.48
CA ASN A 124 0.42 18.12 1.06
C ASN A 124 1.81 17.73 0.54
N ALA A 125 2.86 17.87 1.33
CA ALA A 125 4.23 17.61 0.89
C ALA A 125 4.67 16.18 1.18
N GLY A 126 5.42 15.61 0.23
CA GLY A 126 5.94 14.25 0.32
C GLY A 126 4.94 13.21 -0.18
N GLU A 127 5.16 11.97 0.23
CA GLU A 127 4.28 10.86 -0.11
C GLU A 127 3.18 10.70 0.92
N PHE A 128 2.02 10.24 0.46
CA PHE A 128 0.87 9.92 1.30
C PHE A 128 0.81 8.42 1.58
N MET A 129 0.54 8.09 2.83
CA MET A 129 0.06 6.77 3.23
C MET A 129 -1.46 6.82 3.27
N ALA A 130 -2.08 7.05 2.10
CA ALA A 130 -3.51 7.28 2.03
C ALA A 130 -4.32 6.00 2.25
N ILE A 131 -5.50 6.14 2.87
CA ILE A 131 -6.50 5.09 2.96
C ILE A 131 -7.68 5.50 2.09
N TYR A 132 -7.98 4.69 1.07
CA TYR A 132 -9.18 4.79 0.27
C TYR A 132 -10.23 3.83 0.81
N TYR A 133 -11.50 4.23 0.75
CA TYR A 133 -12.61 3.41 1.22
C TYR A 133 -13.85 3.62 0.36
N LEU A 134 -14.57 2.54 0.13
CA LEU A 134 -15.83 2.56 -0.61
C LEU A 134 -16.91 3.21 0.26
N ALA A 135 -17.38 4.40 -0.15
CA ALA A 135 -18.18 5.28 0.69
C ALA A 135 -19.60 4.75 1.00
N ASP A 136 -20.12 3.84 0.19
CA ASP A 136 -21.41 3.16 0.39
C ASP A 136 -21.30 1.83 1.15
N ALA A 137 -20.09 1.32 1.36
CA ALA A 137 -19.83 0.11 2.14
C ALA A 137 -19.48 0.39 3.59
N VAL A 138 -18.77 1.49 3.87
CA VAL A 138 -18.30 1.83 5.21
C VAL A 138 -18.48 3.31 5.55
N LYS A 139 -18.76 3.57 6.82
CA LYS A 139 -18.75 4.90 7.41
C LYS A 139 -17.42 5.15 8.09
N LEU A 140 -16.73 6.20 7.70
CA LEU A 140 -15.55 6.69 8.41
C LEU A 140 -16.00 7.35 9.73
N GLU A 141 -15.53 6.84 10.87
CA GLU A 141 -15.81 7.38 12.20
C GLU A 141 -14.72 8.33 12.68
N LYS A 142 -13.45 7.90 12.54
CA LYS A 142 -12.27 8.68 12.93
C LYS A 142 -11.09 8.29 12.06
N TRP A 143 -10.13 9.17 11.95
CA TRP A 143 -8.83 8.87 11.31
C TRP A 143 -7.75 9.78 11.85
N GLY A 144 -6.51 9.41 11.60
CA GLY A 144 -5.33 10.22 11.89
C GLY A 144 -4.10 9.68 11.18
N THR A 145 -3.06 10.51 11.14
CA THR A 145 -1.73 10.12 10.69
C THR A 145 -0.73 10.48 11.78
N PHE A 146 0.22 9.60 12.04
CA PHE A 146 1.32 9.85 12.96
C PHE A 146 2.64 9.46 12.33
N TRP A 147 3.73 10.07 12.81
CA TRP A 147 5.08 9.80 12.33
C TRP A 147 5.70 8.64 13.08
N LEU A 148 6.37 7.77 12.34
CA LEU A 148 7.09 6.63 12.88
C LEU A 148 8.46 7.10 13.40
N SER A 149 8.44 7.72 14.58
CA SER A 149 9.58 8.36 15.24
C SER A 149 9.36 8.49 16.74
N ASP A 150 10.34 9.01 17.45
CA ASP A 150 10.21 9.33 18.88
C ASP A 150 9.28 10.54 19.14
N THR A 151 8.85 11.25 18.10
CA THR A 151 7.90 12.38 18.17
C THR A 151 6.75 12.19 17.18
N PRO A 152 5.83 11.25 17.45
CA PRO A 152 4.83 10.82 16.48
C PRO A 152 3.80 11.88 16.10
N ASP A 153 3.62 12.92 16.90
CA ASP A 153 2.60 13.95 16.69
C ASP A 153 3.04 15.08 15.74
N VAL A 154 4.30 15.08 15.33
CA VAL A 154 4.86 16.14 14.46
C VAL A 154 5.72 15.53 13.35
N PRO A 155 5.81 16.18 12.17
CA PRO A 155 6.69 15.73 11.10
C PRO A 155 8.13 15.53 11.56
N SER A 156 8.59 14.29 11.56
CA SER A 156 9.92 13.91 12.03
C SER A 156 10.41 12.64 11.35
N VAL A 157 11.74 12.47 11.30
CA VAL A 157 12.40 11.25 10.85
C VAL A 157 12.78 10.45 12.09
N GLY A 158 12.36 9.19 12.13
CA GLY A 158 12.59 8.33 13.28
C GLY A 158 13.88 7.54 13.19
N TRP A 159 14.61 7.48 14.32
CA TRP A 159 15.77 6.61 14.54
C TRP A 159 16.81 6.67 13.40
N ASP A 160 17.04 5.54 12.72
CA ASP A 160 17.94 5.41 11.57
C ASP A 160 17.21 5.40 10.21
N ALA A 161 15.96 5.86 10.16
CA ALA A 161 15.18 5.93 8.94
C ALA A 161 15.82 6.85 7.89
N SER A 162 15.76 6.45 6.63
CA SER A 162 16.29 7.23 5.49
C SER A 162 15.45 8.47 5.18
N THR A 163 14.20 8.50 5.61
CA THR A 163 13.25 9.58 5.34
C THR A 163 12.08 9.54 6.33
N TYR A 164 11.18 10.53 6.23
CA TYR A 164 9.92 10.53 6.98
C TYR A 164 9.13 9.25 6.70
N ARG A 165 8.66 8.60 7.77
CA ARG A 165 7.75 7.47 7.70
C ARG A 165 6.52 7.74 8.55
N THR A 166 5.36 7.40 8.01
CA THR A 166 4.07 7.65 8.69
C THR A 166 3.20 6.40 8.64
N ALA A 167 2.31 6.30 9.62
CA ALA A 167 1.16 5.41 9.58
C ALA A 167 -0.12 6.24 9.60
N THR A 168 -1.01 5.97 8.65
CA THR A 168 -2.36 6.52 8.64
C THR A 168 -3.31 5.44 9.12
N TRP A 169 -4.17 5.76 10.08
CA TRP A 169 -5.18 4.85 10.60
C TRP A 169 -6.58 5.42 10.41
N ALA A 170 -7.55 4.54 10.30
CA ALA A 170 -8.94 4.90 10.24
C ALA A 170 -9.79 3.89 11.01
N LEU A 171 -10.81 4.39 11.72
CA LEU A 171 -11.86 3.61 12.33
C LEU A 171 -13.09 3.68 11.44
N PHE A 172 -13.57 2.53 11.02
CA PHE A 172 -14.75 2.40 10.17
C PHE A 172 -15.89 1.64 10.89
N THR A 173 -17.12 1.93 10.49
CA THR A 173 -18.27 1.07 10.70
C THR A 173 -18.70 0.48 9.36
N HIS A 174 -18.74 -0.84 9.24
CA HIS A 174 -19.23 -1.53 8.06
C HIS A 174 -20.75 -1.51 8.04
N TYR A 175 -21.36 -0.93 7.00
CA TYR A 175 -22.81 -0.71 6.96
C TYR A 175 -23.63 -1.98 7.05
N LYS A 176 -23.25 -3.04 6.31
CA LYS A 176 -24.02 -4.29 6.27
C LYS A 176 -24.02 -5.02 7.63
N SER A 177 -22.85 -5.14 8.27
CA SER A 177 -22.72 -5.89 9.53
C SER A 177 -22.87 -5.06 10.79
N GLY A 178 -22.80 -3.71 10.70
CA GLY A 178 -22.75 -2.81 11.84
C GLY A 178 -21.45 -2.88 12.66
N ARG A 179 -20.50 -3.72 12.27
CA ARG A 179 -19.24 -3.91 13.00
C ARG A 179 -18.27 -2.77 12.76
N LYS A 180 -17.52 -2.44 13.80
CA LYS A 180 -16.41 -1.49 13.70
C LYS A 180 -15.09 -2.22 13.53
N PHE A 181 -14.19 -1.61 12.75
CA PHE A 181 -12.84 -2.11 12.59
C PHE A 181 -11.85 -0.96 12.38
N PHE A 182 -10.60 -1.18 12.78
CA PHE A 182 -9.49 -0.32 12.44
C PHE A 182 -8.79 -0.83 11.18
N TYR A 183 -8.36 0.11 10.36
CA TYR A 183 -7.46 -0.13 9.26
C TYR A 183 -6.25 0.79 9.39
N VAL A 184 -5.05 0.24 9.25
CA VAL A 184 -3.78 1.00 9.32
C VAL A 184 -3.03 0.78 8.03
N ASN A 185 -2.55 1.87 7.44
CA ASN A 185 -1.71 1.87 6.24
C ASN A 185 -0.37 2.53 6.54
N THR A 186 0.71 1.87 6.17
CA THR A 186 2.07 2.37 6.36
C THR A 186 2.99 1.92 5.23
N HIS A 187 4.15 2.56 5.12
CA HIS A 187 5.27 2.17 4.26
C HIS A 187 6.55 2.26 5.10
N ILE A 188 6.93 1.12 5.65
CA ILE A 188 8.07 0.98 6.57
C ILE A 188 9.38 1.38 5.88
N ASP A 189 10.35 1.89 6.63
CA ASP A 189 11.66 2.22 6.10
C ASP A 189 12.38 0.95 5.61
N HIS A 190 13.01 1.06 4.44
CA HIS A 190 13.71 -0.06 3.79
C HIS A 190 15.22 -0.04 4.03
N VAL A 191 15.74 1.01 4.67
CA VAL A 191 17.17 1.19 4.97
C VAL A 191 17.44 0.99 6.46
N GLY A 192 16.71 1.73 7.31
CA GLY A 192 16.88 1.72 8.76
C GLY A 192 16.24 0.48 9.41
N GLN A 193 17.06 -0.46 9.88
CA GLN A 193 16.54 -1.67 10.54
C GLN A 193 15.93 -1.36 11.91
N VAL A 194 16.54 -0.44 12.66
CA VAL A 194 16.01 0.01 13.96
C VAL A 194 14.69 0.75 13.76
N ALA A 195 14.63 1.63 12.73
CA ALA A 195 13.41 2.32 12.36
C ALA A 195 12.31 1.35 11.94
N ALA A 196 12.63 0.33 11.15
CA ALA A 196 11.65 -0.69 10.75
C ALA A 196 11.07 -1.43 11.97
N GLN A 197 11.93 -1.91 12.89
CA GLN A 197 11.49 -2.61 14.09
C GLN A 197 10.65 -1.71 15.00
N LYS A 198 11.17 -0.54 15.36
CA LYS A 198 10.48 0.39 16.28
C LYS A 198 9.18 0.93 15.68
N SER A 199 9.11 1.08 14.35
CA SER A 199 7.86 1.44 13.67
C SER A 199 6.78 0.39 13.89
N MET A 200 7.11 -0.89 13.85
CA MET A 200 6.15 -1.99 14.10
C MET A 200 5.74 -2.07 15.58
N GLU A 201 6.63 -1.68 16.50
CA GLU A 201 6.31 -1.62 17.93
C GLU A 201 5.40 -0.42 18.27
N LEU A 202 5.49 0.67 17.48
CA LEU A 202 4.69 1.89 17.68
C LEU A 202 3.28 1.77 17.08
N ILE A 203 3.10 0.98 16.00
CA ILE A 203 1.81 0.72 15.33
C ILE A 203 0.96 -0.25 16.14
#